data_d61c2762fde5103d542fa3ccac6452be
#
_entry.id   d61c2762fde5103d542fa3ccac6452be
#
_cell.length_a   1.000
_cell.length_b   1.000
_cell.length_c   1.000
_cell.angle_alpha   90.00
_cell.angle_beta   90.00
_cell.angle_gamma   90.00
#
_symmetry.space_group_name_H-M   'P 1'
#
loop_
_entity.id
_entity.type
_entity.pdbx_description
1 polymer ?
#
loop_
_entity_poly.entity_id
_entity_poly.type
_entity_poly.pdbx_seq_one_letter_code
_entity_poly.pdbx_strand_id
1 'polypeptide(L)' 'MMNSIIKKLQSLPEEIKETDKWKLAMAIALDSGSAFYDDMFEAVDCYLHLGFTPEEICQQINFGSLNVEADEIKKLFDV' A
#
# COMPACT_ATOMS: atom_id res chain seq x y z
N MET A 1 11.05 13.60 -4.07
CA MET A 1 11.71 12.41 -3.54
C MET A 1 10.79 11.22 -3.73
N MET A 2 11.29 10.13 -4.33
CA MET A 2 10.47 8.94 -4.50
C MET A 2 10.24 8.27 -3.15
N ASN A 3 9.01 7.88 -2.89
CA ASN A 3 8.71 7.17 -1.68
C ASN A 3 9.20 5.71 -1.79
N SER A 4 9.52 5.10 -0.65
CA SER A 4 10.13 3.78 -0.64
C SER A 4 9.19 2.68 -1.14
N ILE A 5 7.88 2.88 -1.03
CA ILE A 5 6.89 1.94 -1.56
C ILE A 5 6.94 1.93 -3.09
N ILE A 6 7.05 3.09 -3.72
CA ILE A 6 7.17 3.17 -5.18
C ILE A 6 8.43 2.42 -5.64
N LYS A 7 9.55 2.65 -4.97
CA LYS A 7 10.81 1.97 -5.31
C LYS A 7 10.68 0.45 -5.17
N LYS A 8 10.06 -0.01 -4.08
CA LYS A 8 9.87 -1.44 -3.85
C LYS A 8 8.95 -2.05 -4.90
N LEU A 9 7.86 -1.36 -5.24
CA LEU A 9 6.95 -1.84 -6.28
C LEU A 9 7.66 -1.95 -7.63
N GLN A 10 8.48 -0.97 -7.98
CA GLN A 10 9.23 -0.98 -9.23
C GLN A 10 10.29 -2.07 -9.28
N SER A 11 10.78 -2.52 -8.12
CA SER A 11 11.81 -3.56 -8.06
C SER A 11 11.27 -4.98 -8.05
N LEU A 12 9.95 -5.13 -8.00
CA LEU A 12 9.33 -6.45 -8.03
C LEU A 12 9.49 -7.11 -9.41
N PRO A 13 9.41 -8.45 -9.49
CA PRO A 13 9.51 -9.15 -10.78
C PRO A 13 8.42 -8.72 -11.76
N GLU A 14 8.74 -8.79 -13.04
CA GLU A 14 7.79 -8.40 -14.10
C GLU A 14 6.47 -9.16 -14.03
N GLU A 15 6.51 -10.43 -13.62
CA GLU A 15 5.33 -11.25 -13.47
C GLU A 15 4.35 -10.64 -12.48
N ILE A 16 4.88 -10.08 -11.39
CA ILE A 16 4.07 -9.43 -10.37
C ILE A 16 3.54 -8.10 -10.88
N LYS A 17 4.34 -7.37 -11.67
CA LYS A 17 3.95 -6.07 -12.21
C LYS A 17 2.79 -6.15 -13.20
N GLU A 18 2.50 -7.33 -13.72
CA GLU A 18 1.37 -7.54 -14.61
C GLU A 18 0.06 -7.81 -13.87
N THR A 19 0.13 -8.01 -12.55
CA THR A 19 -1.07 -8.28 -11.76
C THR A 19 -1.88 -7.01 -11.48
N ASP A 20 -3.17 -7.17 -11.32
CA ASP A 20 -4.06 -6.06 -10.96
C ASP A 20 -3.72 -5.50 -9.59
N LYS A 21 -3.29 -6.36 -8.68
CA LYS A 21 -2.89 -5.92 -7.33
C LYS A 21 -1.71 -4.97 -7.39
N TRP A 22 -0.70 -5.27 -8.20
CA TRP A 22 0.45 -4.39 -8.36
C TRP A 22 0.02 -3.05 -8.97
N LYS A 23 -0.83 -3.11 -10.00
CA LYS A 23 -1.30 -1.89 -10.67
C LYS A 23 -2.09 -1.00 -9.72
N LEU A 24 -2.95 -1.60 -8.90
CA LEU A 24 -3.70 -0.85 -7.90
C LEU A 24 -2.78 -0.26 -6.84
N ALA A 25 -1.83 -1.05 -6.34
CA ALA A 25 -0.88 -0.57 -5.34
C ALA A 25 -0.04 0.58 -5.89
N MET A 26 0.42 0.48 -7.13
CA MET A 26 1.18 1.56 -7.76
C MET A 26 0.34 2.82 -7.93
N ALA A 27 -0.91 2.67 -8.35
CA ALA A 27 -1.81 3.81 -8.51
C ALA A 27 -2.02 4.53 -7.18
N ILE A 28 -2.23 3.78 -6.10
CA ILE A 28 -2.39 4.36 -4.77
C ILE A 28 -1.12 5.08 -4.33
N ALA A 29 0.03 4.46 -4.54
CA ALA A 29 1.31 5.05 -4.15
C ALA A 29 1.62 6.35 -4.91
N LEU A 30 1.26 6.40 -6.18
CA LEU A 30 1.48 7.58 -7.01
C LEU A 30 0.48 8.69 -6.71
N ASP A 31 -0.71 8.33 -6.27
CA ASP A 31 -1.81 9.28 -6.08
C ASP A 31 -2.25 9.34 -4.63
N SER A 32 -1.27 9.40 -3.72
CA SER A 32 -1.54 9.52 -2.30
C SER A 32 -2.36 10.77 -1.99
N GLY A 33 -3.52 10.58 -1.38
CA GLY A 33 -4.44 11.68 -1.09
C GLY A 33 -5.66 11.72 -1.99
N SER A 34 -5.83 10.73 -2.85
CA SER A 34 -6.92 10.73 -3.82
C SER A 34 -8.15 9.92 -3.35
N ALA A 35 -9.08 9.70 -4.27
CA ALA A 35 -10.33 9.00 -4.03
C ALA A 35 -10.19 7.53 -3.66
N PHE A 36 -9.00 6.97 -3.73
CA PHE A 36 -8.79 5.56 -3.37
C PHE A 36 -8.96 5.28 -1.88
N TYR A 37 -9.10 6.31 -1.07
CA TYR A 37 -9.31 6.14 0.37
C TYR A 37 -10.61 5.42 0.71
N ASP A 38 -11.59 5.47 -0.16
CA ASP A 38 -12.84 4.74 0.05
C ASP A 38 -12.60 3.23 0.05
N ASP A 39 -11.55 2.78 -0.62
CA ASP A 39 -11.17 1.38 -0.71
C ASP A 39 -9.89 1.09 0.11
N MET A 40 -9.75 1.76 1.23
CA MET A 40 -8.55 1.64 2.06
C MET A 40 -8.23 0.20 2.46
N PHE A 41 -9.25 -0.56 2.83
CA PHE A 41 -9.03 -1.96 3.22
C PHE A 41 -8.48 -2.78 2.06
N GLU A 42 -9.03 -2.58 0.87
CA GLU A 42 -8.56 -3.27 -0.31
C GLU A 42 -7.13 -2.86 -0.66
N ALA A 43 -6.83 -1.57 -0.52
CA ALA A 43 -5.49 -1.06 -0.77
C ALA A 43 -4.46 -1.69 0.18
N VAL A 44 -4.77 -1.70 1.47
CA VAL A 44 -3.87 -2.30 2.47
C VAL A 44 -3.71 -3.80 2.20
N ASP A 45 -4.81 -4.49 1.88
CA ASP A 45 -4.74 -5.91 1.56
C ASP A 45 -3.81 -6.16 0.37
N CYS A 46 -3.89 -5.34 -0.67
CA CYS A 46 -3.00 -5.44 -1.82
C CYS A 46 -1.54 -5.29 -1.43
N TYR A 47 -1.22 -4.29 -0.61
CA TYR A 47 0.15 -4.08 -0.17
C TYR A 47 0.66 -5.26 0.66
N LEU A 48 -0.16 -5.79 1.56
CA LEU A 48 0.22 -6.94 2.37
C LEU A 48 0.50 -8.16 1.50
N HIS A 49 -0.34 -8.41 0.49
CA HIS A 49 -0.14 -9.51 -0.44
C HIS A 49 1.14 -9.38 -1.27
N LEU A 50 1.58 -8.15 -1.49
CA LEU A 50 2.82 -7.89 -2.21
C LEU A 50 4.06 -7.94 -1.30
N GLY A 51 3.87 -8.24 -0.01
CA GLY A 51 4.98 -8.43 0.92
C GLY A 51 5.39 -7.21 1.72
N PHE A 52 4.62 -6.12 1.66
CA PHE A 52 4.89 -4.96 2.51
C PHE A 52 4.50 -5.25 3.96
N THR A 53 5.28 -4.73 4.89
CA THR A 53 4.93 -4.83 6.30
C THR A 53 3.93 -3.74 6.68
N PRO A 54 3.12 -3.95 7.75
CA PRO A 54 2.25 -2.89 8.23
C PRO A 54 2.98 -1.58 8.53
N GLU A 55 4.19 -1.66 9.07
CA GLU A 55 5.01 -0.49 9.37
C GLU A 55 5.37 0.26 8.09
N GLU A 56 5.77 -0.44 7.05
CA GLU A 56 6.08 0.17 5.76
C GLU A 56 4.85 0.88 5.19
N ILE A 57 3.70 0.23 5.27
CA ILE A 57 2.46 0.78 4.74
C ILE A 57 2.11 2.08 5.47
N CYS A 58 2.16 2.08 6.80
CA CYS A 58 1.82 3.27 7.60
C CYS A 58 2.78 4.43 7.39
N GLN A 59 4.05 4.13 7.16
CA GLN A 59 5.07 5.18 6.99
C GLN A 59 4.99 5.85 5.62
N GLN A 60 4.57 5.13 4.61
CA GLN A 60 4.68 5.59 3.22
C GLN A 60 3.37 6.02 2.61
N ILE A 61 2.26 5.62 3.19
CA ILE A 61 0.94 5.95 2.66
C ILE A 61 0.27 6.98 3.56
N ASN A 62 -0.17 8.06 2.95
CA ASN A 62 -0.95 9.07 3.65
C ASN A 62 -2.43 8.74 3.45
N PHE A 63 -3.08 8.34 4.53
CA PHE A 63 -4.52 8.05 4.51
C PHE A 63 -5.36 9.30 4.79
N GLY A 64 -4.91 10.44 4.33
CA GLY A 64 -5.60 11.71 4.56
C GLY A 64 -5.49 12.14 6.01
N SER A 65 -6.62 12.45 6.64
CA SER A 65 -6.65 12.83 8.05
C SER A 65 -6.67 11.64 9.00
N LEU A 66 -6.67 10.42 8.48
CA LEU A 66 -6.70 9.22 9.31
C LEU A 66 -5.28 8.82 9.73
N ASN A 67 -5.06 8.76 11.03
CA ASN A 67 -3.82 8.23 11.59
C ASN A 67 -3.99 6.73 11.75
N VAL A 68 -3.57 5.98 10.74
CA VAL A 68 -3.60 4.52 10.81
C VAL A 68 -2.26 4.03 11.30
N GLU A 69 -2.27 3.32 12.40
CA GLU A 69 -1.05 2.76 12.98
C GLU A 69 -0.86 1.31 12.55
N ALA A 70 0.41 0.87 12.58
CA ALA A 70 0.75 -0.50 12.20
C ALA A 70 -0.01 -1.55 13.01
N ASP A 71 -0.21 -1.30 14.30
CA ASP A 71 -0.95 -2.22 15.17
C ASP A 71 -2.40 -2.38 14.74
N GLU A 72 -3.01 -1.33 14.23
CA GLU A 72 -4.38 -1.40 13.71
C GLU A 72 -4.45 -2.27 12.47
N ILE A 73 -3.48 -2.13 11.59
CA ILE A 73 -3.40 -2.98 10.39
C ILE A 73 -3.23 -4.44 10.78
N LYS A 74 -2.35 -4.71 11.74
CA LYS A 74 -2.11 -6.07 12.23
C LYS A 74 -3.38 -6.71 12.78
N LYS A 75 -4.17 -5.96 13.54
CA LYS A 75 -5.42 -6.46 14.11
C LYS A 75 -6.48 -6.71 13.05
N LEU A 76 -6.63 -5.77 12.11
CA LEU A 76 -7.68 -5.87 11.09
C LEU A 76 -7.42 -6.97 10.08
N PHE A 77 -6.17 -7.21 9.74
CA PHE A 77 -5.78 -8.17 8.70
C PHE A 77 -5.16 -9.44 9.27
N ASP A 78 -5.04 -9.55 10.57
CA ASP A 78 -4.50 -10.72 11.25
C ASP A 78 -3.10 -11.11 10.75
N VAL A 79 -2.23 -10.14 10.76
CA VAL A 79 -0.83 -10.33 10.30
C VAL A 79 0.18 -9.96 11.38
#